data_f838c32e03ca0ad58bd4d082985ead45
#
_entry.id   f838c32e03ca0ad58bd4d082985ead45
#
_cell.length_a   1.000
_cell.length_b   1.000
_cell.length_c   1.000
_cell.angle_alpha   90.00
_cell.angle_beta   90.00
_cell.angle_gamma   90.00
#
_symmetry.space_group_name_H-M   'P 1'
#
loop_
_entity.id
_entity.type
_entity.pdbx_description
1 polymer ?
#
loop_
_entity_poly.entity_id
_entity_poly.type
_entity_poly.pdbx_seq_one_letter_code
_entity_poly.pdbx_strand_id
1 'polypeptide(L)'
;MALLPLVTALVAAVFAVVVLRQHTGHHKTYQLMWATGFAMFAVAAFAGFLARSGTATDTDTDYRLFYLFGAILNVAWLSLGTLYLLARRRWADMALAAVVVLSLLAAFAVVSVPVEASGALDSGRRFPNGSLARILAGVGSGLGSIVLIGGALWSAWIFVQRRRNGRRALANVIIAIGVLIVAAGGTATFTGASGVLEAANLVGLSVMFAGFLLIG
;
A
#
# COMPACT_ATOMS: atom_id res chain seq x y z
N MET A 1 -17.77 -6.64 11.91
CA MET A 1 -16.48 -6.12 11.40
C MET A 1 -16.28 -6.30 9.90
N ALA A 2 -17.16 -6.98 9.17
CA ALA A 2 -17.03 -7.21 7.73
C ALA A 2 -17.07 -5.93 6.86
N LEU A 3 -17.69 -4.85 7.32
CA LEU A 3 -17.82 -3.60 6.54
C LEU A 3 -16.53 -2.74 6.53
N LEU A 4 -15.60 -2.92 7.47
CA LEU A 4 -14.37 -2.11 7.51
C LEU A 4 -13.53 -2.21 6.22
N PRO A 5 -13.26 -3.42 5.68
CA PRO A 5 -12.53 -3.52 4.41
C PRO A 5 -13.27 -2.86 3.24
N LEU A 6 -14.61 -2.92 3.21
CA LEU A 6 -15.39 -2.25 2.16
C LEU A 6 -15.24 -0.73 2.23
N VAL A 7 -15.34 -0.14 3.43
CA VAL A 7 -15.13 1.29 3.62
C VAL A 7 -13.70 1.68 3.24
N THR A 8 -12.71 0.87 3.63
CA THR A 8 -11.31 1.06 3.23
C THR A 8 -11.14 1.03 1.72
N ALA A 9 -11.79 0.09 1.03
CA ALA A 9 -11.75 -0.02 -0.43
C ALA A 9 -12.33 1.26 -1.10
N LEU A 10 -13.44 1.77 -0.60
CA LEU A 10 -14.05 3.01 -1.11
C LEU A 10 -13.15 4.22 -0.90
N VAL A 11 -12.57 4.39 0.29
CA VAL A 11 -11.63 5.48 0.58
C VAL A 11 -10.40 5.38 -0.31
N ALA A 12 -9.83 4.18 -0.49
CA ALA A 12 -8.69 3.95 -1.37
C ALA A 12 -9.02 4.27 -2.84
N ALA A 13 -10.21 3.84 -3.31
CA ALA A 13 -10.67 4.12 -4.67
C ALA A 13 -10.85 5.62 -4.92
N VAL A 14 -11.47 6.34 -3.99
CA VAL A 14 -11.61 7.80 -4.06
C VAL A 14 -10.23 8.46 -4.09
N PHE A 15 -9.32 8.03 -3.24
CA PHE A 15 -7.96 8.57 -3.22
C PHE A 15 -7.24 8.30 -4.54
N ALA A 16 -7.32 7.08 -5.09
CA ALA A 16 -6.75 6.75 -6.40
C ALA A 16 -7.29 7.68 -7.52
N VAL A 17 -8.62 7.89 -7.55
CA VAL A 17 -9.26 8.76 -8.55
C VAL A 17 -8.84 10.22 -8.39
N VAL A 18 -8.75 10.74 -7.17
CA VAL A 18 -8.31 12.12 -6.91
C VAL A 18 -6.89 12.33 -7.39
N VAL A 19 -5.97 11.40 -7.07
CA VAL A 19 -4.56 11.47 -7.52
C VAL A 19 -4.45 11.32 -9.04
N LEU A 20 -5.25 10.42 -9.63
CA LEU A 20 -5.27 10.22 -11.09
C LEU A 20 -5.77 11.46 -11.82
N ARG A 21 -6.82 12.13 -11.33
CA ARG A 21 -7.30 13.41 -11.87
C ARG A 21 -6.22 14.50 -11.80
N GLN A 22 -5.43 14.54 -10.74
CA GLN A 22 -4.29 15.46 -10.68
C GLN A 22 -3.23 15.12 -11.73
N HIS A 23 -2.99 13.83 -11.99
CA HIS A 23 -2.08 13.39 -13.04
C HIS A 23 -2.54 13.86 -14.42
N THR A 24 -3.83 13.72 -14.76
CA THR A 24 -4.35 14.16 -16.06
C THR A 24 -4.19 15.66 -16.29
N GLY A 25 -4.19 16.48 -15.22
CA GLY A 25 -3.95 17.92 -15.30
C GLY A 25 -2.48 18.33 -15.34
N HIS A 26 -1.57 17.57 -14.73
CA HIS A 26 -0.17 17.98 -14.54
C HIS A 26 0.85 17.02 -15.16
N HIS A 27 0.45 15.84 -15.63
CA HIS A 27 1.29 14.79 -16.24
C HIS A 27 2.54 14.39 -15.44
N LYS A 28 2.46 14.38 -14.11
CA LYS A 28 3.59 14.01 -13.24
C LYS A 28 3.61 12.51 -13.00
N THR A 29 4.72 11.83 -13.34
CA THR A 29 4.88 10.38 -13.22
C THR A 29 4.64 9.86 -11.80
N TYR A 30 5.08 10.59 -10.76
CA TYR A 30 4.85 10.18 -9.36
C TYR A 30 3.36 10.06 -9.00
N GLN A 31 2.50 10.92 -9.59
CA GLN A 31 1.05 10.86 -9.37
C GLN A 31 0.45 9.58 -9.96
N LEU A 32 0.91 9.19 -11.15
CA LEU A 32 0.46 7.94 -11.76
C LEU A 32 0.85 6.72 -10.90
N MET A 33 2.09 6.68 -10.40
CA MET A 33 2.56 5.59 -9.52
C MET A 33 1.75 5.52 -8.22
N TRP A 34 1.46 6.67 -7.61
CA TRP A 34 0.61 6.72 -6.41
C TRP A 34 -0.82 6.29 -6.71
N ALA A 35 -1.43 6.77 -7.80
CA ALA A 35 -2.77 6.35 -8.20
C ALA A 35 -2.84 4.83 -8.40
N THR A 36 -1.83 4.23 -9.05
CA THR A 36 -1.71 2.78 -9.22
C THR A 36 -1.62 2.06 -7.86
N GLY A 37 -0.79 2.54 -6.94
CA GLY A 37 -0.66 1.95 -5.60
C GLY A 37 -1.96 2.02 -4.79
N PHE A 38 -2.68 3.15 -4.82
CA PHE A 38 -3.99 3.27 -4.15
C PHE A 38 -5.08 2.44 -4.84
N ALA A 39 -5.06 2.29 -6.17
CA ALA A 39 -5.97 1.40 -6.88
C ALA A 39 -5.74 -0.06 -6.47
N MET A 40 -4.48 -0.49 -6.36
CA MET A 40 -4.13 -1.82 -5.84
C MET A 40 -4.61 -2.00 -4.40
N PHE A 41 -4.47 -0.98 -3.56
CA PHE A 41 -4.98 -1.00 -2.19
C PHE A 41 -6.51 -1.17 -2.17
N ALA A 42 -7.24 -0.47 -3.05
CA ALA A 42 -8.69 -0.61 -3.16
C ALA A 42 -9.10 -2.03 -3.57
N VAL A 43 -8.42 -2.62 -4.57
CA VAL A 43 -8.67 -4.00 -5.00
C VAL A 43 -8.39 -4.98 -3.86
N ALA A 44 -7.28 -4.81 -3.14
CA ALA A 44 -6.94 -5.67 -2.00
C ALA A 44 -7.99 -5.60 -0.89
N ALA A 45 -8.40 -4.39 -0.50
CA ALA A 45 -9.39 -4.20 0.54
C ALA A 45 -10.76 -4.78 0.12
N PHE A 46 -11.15 -4.63 -1.16
CA PHE A 46 -12.37 -5.21 -1.69
C PHE A 46 -12.33 -6.74 -1.73
N ALA A 47 -11.24 -7.34 -2.20
CA ALA A 47 -11.04 -8.78 -2.14
C ALA A 47 -11.07 -9.32 -0.69
N GLY A 48 -10.46 -8.60 0.24
CA GLY A 48 -10.55 -8.91 1.67
C GLY A 48 -11.97 -8.81 2.25
N PHE A 49 -12.81 -7.92 1.72
CA PHE A 49 -14.23 -7.86 2.05
C PHE A 49 -14.98 -9.07 1.51
N LEU A 50 -14.81 -9.42 0.24
CA LEU A 50 -15.48 -10.57 -0.40
C LEU A 50 -15.14 -11.87 0.34
N ALA A 51 -13.86 -12.11 0.62
CA ALA A 51 -13.41 -13.30 1.33
C ALA A 51 -14.06 -13.48 2.72
N ARG A 52 -14.49 -12.39 3.37
CA ARG A 52 -15.10 -12.42 4.72
C ARG A 52 -16.61 -12.32 4.73
N SER A 53 -17.23 -11.82 3.67
CA SER A 53 -18.69 -11.61 3.61
C SER A 53 -19.47 -12.90 3.41
N GLY A 54 -18.80 -14.00 3.08
CA GLY A 54 -19.44 -15.26 2.70
C GLY A 54 -20.13 -15.22 1.33
N THR A 55 -19.97 -14.11 0.59
CA THR A 55 -20.49 -13.95 -0.79
C THR A 55 -19.46 -14.38 -1.84
N ALA A 56 -18.25 -14.72 -1.39
CA ALA A 56 -17.18 -15.18 -2.27
C ALA A 56 -17.55 -16.50 -2.94
N THR A 57 -17.46 -16.55 -4.26
CA THR A 57 -17.59 -17.78 -5.03
C THR A 57 -16.33 -18.63 -4.97
N ASP A 58 -15.18 -17.99 -4.70
CA ASP A 58 -13.88 -18.63 -4.54
C ASP A 58 -13.01 -17.84 -3.55
N THR A 59 -13.04 -18.27 -2.28
CA THR A 59 -12.30 -17.65 -1.19
C THR A 59 -10.77 -17.66 -1.41
N ASP A 60 -10.25 -18.65 -2.15
CA ASP A 60 -8.81 -18.75 -2.41
C ASP A 60 -8.36 -17.72 -3.43
N THR A 61 -9.14 -17.46 -4.47
CA THR A 61 -8.85 -16.38 -5.43
C THR A 61 -8.93 -15.01 -4.75
N ASP A 62 -9.95 -14.77 -3.93
CA ASP A 62 -10.07 -13.52 -3.20
C ASP A 62 -8.89 -13.30 -2.24
N TYR A 63 -8.45 -14.35 -1.53
CA TYR A 63 -7.27 -14.29 -0.69
C TYR A 63 -5.99 -14.01 -1.49
N ARG A 64 -5.81 -14.63 -2.65
CA ARG A 64 -4.66 -14.40 -3.55
C ARG A 64 -4.63 -12.94 -4.02
N LEU A 65 -5.76 -12.38 -4.43
CA LEU A 65 -5.87 -10.97 -4.83
C LEU A 65 -5.56 -10.03 -3.66
N PHE A 66 -6.15 -10.29 -2.48
CA PHE A 66 -5.86 -9.56 -1.26
C PHE A 66 -4.36 -9.56 -0.95
N TYR A 67 -3.72 -10.73 -1.03
CA TYR A 67 -2.32 -10.88 -0.71
C TYR A 67 -1.39 -10.23 -1.74
N LEU A 68 -1.64 -10.46 -3.04
CA LEU A 68 -0.85 -9.89 -4.12
C LEU A 68 -0.87 -8.36 -4.08
N PHE A 69 -2.06 -7.79 -4.08
CA PHE A 69 -2.21 -6.34 -4.15
C PHE A 69 -2.01 -5.65 -2.80
N GLY A 70 -2.40 -6.28 -1.68
CA GLY A 70 -2.32 -5.69 -0.36
C GLY A 70 -0.98 -5.91 0.34
N ALA A 71 -0.45 -7.13 0.32
CA ALA A 71 0.76 -7.45 1.07
C ALA A 71 2.05 -7.25 0.26
N ILE A 72 2.00 -7.27 -1.08
CA ILE A 72 3.22 -7.22 -1.91
C ILE A 72 3.30 -5.90 -2.69
N LEU A 73 2.27 -5.55 -3.48
CA LEU A 73 2.42 -4.57 -4.55
C LEU A 73 2.08 -3.13 -4.16
N ASN A 74 1.01 -2.87 -3.41
CA ASN A 74 0.55 -1.50 -3.15
C ASN A 74 1.64 -0.60 -2.58
N VAL A 75 2.35 -1.07 -1.55
CA VAL A 75 3.41 -0.30 -0.88
C VAL A 75 4.61 -0.10 -1.80
N ALA A 76 4.97 -1.12 -2.60
CA ALA A 76 6.04 -1.03 -3.59
C ALA A 76 5.73 0.05 -4.66
N TRP A 77 4.51 0.09 -5.20
CA TRP A 77 4.09 1.09 -6.18
C TRP A 77 3.96 2.49 -5.58
N LEU A 78 3.47 2.62 -4.34
CA LEU A 78 3.45 3.89 -3.61
C LEU A 78 4.86 4.42 -3.36
N SER A 79 5.79 3.54 -2.96
CA SER A 79 7.20 3.91 -2.75
C SER A 79 7.87 4.37 -4.05
N LEU A 80 7.54 3.75 -5.17
CA LEU A 80 8.01 4.17 -6.49
C LEU A 80 7.59 5.61 -6.83
N GLY A 81 6.33 5.98 -6.52
CA GLY A 81 5.88 7.36 -6.64
C GLY A 81 6.72 8.34 -5.82
N THR A 82 7.08 7.95 -4.59
CA THR A 82 7.97 8.75 -3.73
C THR A 82 9.39 8.88 -4.31
N LEU A 83 9.92 7.82 -4.92
CA LEU A 83 11.21 7.87 -5.62
C LEU A 83 11.15 8.80 -6.83
N TYR A 84 10.08 8.76 -7.65
CA TYR A 84 9.91 9.69 -8.76
C TYR A 84 9.77 11.15 -8.32
N LEU A 85 9.32 11.39 -7.09
CA LEU A 85 9.22 12.74 -6.52
C LEU A 85 10.56 13.26 -5.99
N LEU A 86 11.37 12.40 -5.35
CA LEU A 86 12.52 12.83 -4.56
C LEU A 86 13.87 12.45 -5.16
N ALA A 87 13.96 11.35 -5.91
CA ALA A 87 15.20 10.84 -6.45
C ALA A 87 15.49 11.38 -7.87
N ARG A 88 16.73 11.18 -8.33
CA ARG A 88 17.09 11.42 -9.74
C ARG A 88 16.35 10.44 -10.64
N ARG A 89 15.85 10.90 -11.78
CA ARG A 89 15.01 10.11 -12.68
C ARG A 89 15.59 8.72 -13.00
N ARG A 90 16.89 8.62 -13.27
CA ARG A 90 17.55 7.33 -13.57
C ARG A 90 17.35 6.28 -12.46
N TRP A 91 17.42 6.70 -11.19
CA TRP A 91 17.22 5.79 -10.05
C TRP A 91 15.75 5.38 -9.91
N ALA A 92 14.83 6.31 -10.18
CA ALA A 92 13.41 6.02 -10.20
C ALA A 92 13.04 5.06 -11.35
N ASP A 93 13.64 5.22 -12.54
CA ASP A 93 13.43 4.32 -13.68
C ASP A 93 14.01 2.91 -13.42
N MET A 94 15.18 2.81 -12.75
CA MET A 94 15.71 1.52 -12.30
C MET A 94 14.79 0.86 -11.26
N ALA A 95 14.27 1.63 -10.30
CA ALA A 95 13.31 1.15 -9.32
C ALA A 95 11.99 0.71 -9.99
N LEU A 96 11.52 1.40 -11.04
CA LEU A 96 10.38 0.98 -11.83
C LEU A 96 10.61 -0.41 -12.44
N ALA A 97 11.76 -0.63 -13.08
CA ALA A 97 12.10 -1.93 -13.64
C ALA A 97 12.11 -3.02 -12.55
N ALA A 98 12.69 -2.73 -11.38
CA ALA A 98 12.70 -3.65 -10.26
C ALA A 98 11.28 -3.96 -9.72
N VAL A 99 10.41 -2.94 -9.59
CA VAL A 99 9.03 -3.12 -9.14
C VAL A 99 8.19 -3.89 -10.17
N VAL A 100 8.44 -3.69 -11.47
CA VAL A 100 7.78 -4.47 -12.54
C VAL A 100 8.21 -5.94 -12.45
N VAL A 101 9.49 -6.22 -12.29
CA VAL A 101 10.01 -7.60 -12.10
C VAL A 101 9.41 -8.21 -10.82
N LEU A 102 9.40 -7.46 -9.71
CA LEU A 102 8.76 -7.89 -8.46
C LEU A 102 7.27 -8.23 -8.71
N SER A 103 6.55 -7.41 -9.48
CA SER A 103 5.13 -7.61 -9.75
C SER A 103 4.88 -8.90 -10.54
N LEU A 104 5.71 -9.20 -11.54
CA LEU A 104 5.62 -10.44 -12.33
C LEU A 104 5.94 -11.67 -11.47
N LEU A 105 7.03 -11.61 -10.69
CA LEU A 105 7.41 -12.69 -9.78
C LEU A 105 6.35 -12.91 -8.69
N ALA A 106 5.77 -11.83 -8.16
CA ALA A 106 4.72 -11.91 -7.15
C ALA A 106 3.44 -12.55 -7.72
N ALA A 107 3.02 -12.14 -8.92
CA ALA A 107 1.87 -12.75 -9.58
C ALA A 107 2.09 -14.25 -9.82
N PHE A 108 3.26 -14.63 -10.33
CA PHE A 108 3.63 -16.02 -10.50
C PHE A 108 3.63 -16.79 -9.17
N ALA A 109 4.28 -16.25 -8.14
CA ALA A 109 4.39 -16.90 -6.83
C ALA A 109 3.02 -17.10 -6.16
N VAL A 110 2.16 -16.07 -6.20
CA VAL A 110 0.84 -16.11 -5.58
C VAL A 110 -0.10 -17.10 -6.29
N VAL A 111 0.05 -17.28 -7.61
CA VAL A 111 -0.73 -18.28 -8.37
C VAL A 111 -0.20 -19.69 -8.16
N SER A 112 1.11 -19.88 -8.15
CA SER A 112 1.76 -21.21 -8.12
C SER A 112 1.80 -21.84 -6.73
N VAL A 113 1.87 -21.03 -5.64
CA VAL A 113 1.97 -21.57 -4.28
C VAL A 113 0.57 -21.98 -3.77
N PRO A 114 0.42 -23.19 -3.23
CA PRO A 114 -0.85 -23.63 -2.66
C PRO A 114 -1.22 -22.78 -1.43
N VAL A 115 -2.51 -22.49 -1.28
CA VAL A 115 -3.06 -21.77 -0.14
C VAL A 115 -3.54 -22.81 0.87
N GLU A 116 -3.07 -22.72 2.11
CA GLU A 116 -3.52 -23.58 3.20
C GLU A 116 -4.91 -23.17 3.67
N ALA A 117 -5.80 -24.14 3.86
CA ALA A 117 -7.16 -23.88 4.35
C ALA A 117 -7.18 -23.36 5.81
N SER A 118 -6.14 -23.69 6.59
CA SER A 118 -5.98 -23.25 7.96
C SER A 118 -5.28 -21.90 8.05
N GLY A 119 -5.94 -20.88 8.56
CA GLY A 119 -5.36 -19.56 8.78
C GLY A 119 -6.39 -18.44 8.68
N ALA A 120 -6.16 -17.37 9.42
CA ALA A 120 -7.01 -16.18 9.33
C ALA A 120 -6.85 -15.52 7.94
N LEU A 121 -7.95 -15.06 7.38
CA LEU A 121 -7.99 -14.42 6.04
C LEU A 121 -7.21 -13.10 5.97
N ASP A 122 -6.98 -12.47 7.10
CA ASP A 122 -6.21 -11.23 7.25
C ASP A 122 -4.72 -11.46 7.49
N SER A 123 -4.31 -12.71 7.75
CA SER A 123 -2.91 -13.05 8.01
C SER A 123 -2.22 -13.58 6.75
N GLY A 124 -0.95 -13.23 6.57
CA GLY A 124 -0.13 -13.84 5.51
C GLY A 124 0.16 -15.33 5.75
N ARG A 125 -0.48 -15.97 6.73
CA ARG A 125 -0.19 -17.32 7.21
C ARG A 125 -0.80 -18.44 6.37
N ARG A 126 -1.73 -18.12 5.46
CA ARG A 126 -2.28 -19.12 4.53
C ARG A 126 -1.31 -19.52 3.42
N PHE A 127 -0.20 -18.78 3.23
CA PHE A 127 0.93 -19.27 2.44
C PHE A 127 1.96 -19.95 3.35
N PRO A 128 2.56 -21.07 2.93
CA PRO A 128 3.57 -21.80 3.71
C PRO A 128 4.73 -20.90 4.16
N ASN A 129 5.30 -21.19 5.32
CA ASN A 129 6.49 -20.49 5.81
C ASN A 129 7.64 -20.69 4.81
N GLY A 130 8.38 -19.59 4.51
CA GLY A 130 9.48 -19.63 3.54
C GLY A 130 9.06 -19.69 2.08
N SER A 131 7.75 -19.67 1.79
CA SER A 131 7.27 -19.60 0.39
C SER A 131 7.71 -18.32 -0.30
N LEU A 132 7.89 -18.40 -1.62
CA LEU A 132 8.26 -17.24 -2.42
C LEU A 132 7.27 -16.08 -2.26
N ALA A 133 5.96 -16.36 -2.15
CA ALA A 133 4.95 -15.33 -1.92
C ALA A 133 5.21 -14.54 -0.62
N ARG A 134 5.60 -15.21 0.49
CA ARG A 134 5.91 -14.53 1.75
C ARG A 134 7.21 -13.75 1.72
N ILE A 135 8.23 -14.27 1.04
CA ILE A 135 9.50 -13.56 0.86
C ILE A 135 9.27 -12.27 0.07
N LEU A 136 8.51 -12.35 -1.04
CA LEU A 136 8.21 -11.19 -1.86
C LEU A 136 7.32 -10.16 -1.14
N ALA A 137 6.44 -10.60 -0.22
CA ALA A 137 5.69 -9.68 0.64
C ALA A 137 6.62 -8.91 1.60
N GLY A 138 7.58 -9.59 2.20
CA GLY A 138 8.61 -8.94 3.01
C GLY A 138 9.45 -7.93 2.23
N VAL A 139 9.82 -8.27 1.00
CA VAL A 139 10.58 -7.37 0.11
C VAL A 139 9.71 -6.18 -0.34
N GLY A 140 8.53 -6.43 -0.90
CA GLY A 140 7.66 -5.38 -1.44
C GLY A 140 7.17 -4.40 -0.37
N SER A 141 6.56 -4.90 0.70
CA SER A 141 6.08 -4.07 1.80
C SER A 141 7.21 -3.53 2.68
N GLY A 142 8.22 -4.34 2.99
CA GLY A 142 9.31 -3.94 3.87
C GLY A 142 10.15 -2.82 3.27
N LEU A 143 10.76 -3.04 2.11
CA LEU A 143 11.55 -2.01 1.42
C LEU A 143 10.68 -0.82 1.00
N GLY A 144 9.46 -1.07 0.53
CA GLY A 144 8.52 -0.03 0.17
C GLY A 144 8.18 0.88 1.34
N SER A 145 7.94 0.33 2.53
CA SER A 145 7.66 1.12 3.76
C SER A 145 8.85 1.97 4.18
N ILE A 146 10.09 1.44 4.09
CA ILE A 146 11.30 2.21 4.40
C ILE A 146 11.41 3.41 3.45
N VAL A 147 11.16 3.23 2.16
CA VAL A 147 11.20 4.32 1.17
C VAL A 147 10.09 5.34 1.41
N LEU A 148 8.87 4.90 1.71
CA LEU A 148 7.74 5.80 1.98
C LEU A 148 7.96 6.64 3.23
N ILE A 149 8.32 6.00 4.34
CA ILE A 149 8.54 6.67 5.62
C ILE A 149 9.75 7.59 5.51
N GLY A 150 10.87 7.08 5.00
CA GLY A 150 12.09 7.86 4.81
C GLY A 150 11.88 9.05 3.88
N GLY A 151 11.15 8.86 2.77
CA GLY A 151 10.81 9.93 1.83
C GLY A 151 9.90 11.00 2.44
N ALA A 152 8.89 10.60 3.21
CA ALA A 152 7.99 11.53 3.87
C ALA A 152 8.72 12.35 4.95
N LEU A 153 9.56 11.70 5.77
CA LEU A 153 10.38 12.39 6.79
C LEU A 153 11.41 13.32 6.15
N TRP A 154 12.08 12.89 5.09
CA TRP A 154 13.02 13.72 4.33
C TRP A 154 12.33 14.94 3.75
N SER A 155 11.16 14.76 3.14
CA SER A 155 10.36 15.85 2.59
C SER A 155 9.94 16.84 3.69
N ALA A 156 9.43 16.34 4.83
CA ALA A 156 9.07 17.18 5.96
C ALA A 156 10.26 17.99 6.47
N TRP A 157 11.43 17.35 6.62
CA TRP A 157 12.67 18.01 7.08
C TRP A 157 13.12 19.16 6.15
N ILE A 158 13.10 18.93 4.82
CA ILE A 158 13.43 19.97 3.84
C ILE A 158 12.49 21.17 3.97
N PHE A 159 11.18 20.95 4.13
CA PHE A 159 10.22 22.04 4.25
C PHE A 159 10.39 22.83 5.54
N VAL A 160 10.72 22.17 6.65
CA VAL A 160 11.02 22.82 7.93
C VAL A 160 12.28 23.68 7.82
N GLN A 161 13.37 23.11 7.28
CA GLN A 161 14.65 23.85 7.16
C GLN A 161 14.55 25.07 6.24
N ARG A 162 13.82 24.95 5.14
CA ARG A 162 13.72 26.04 4.17
C ARG A 162 12.70 27.12 4.55
N ARG A 163 12.04 27.00 5.70
CA ARG A 163 10.94 27.89 6.16
C ARG A 163 9.88 28.16 5.10
N ARG A 164 9.72 27.26 4.14
CA ARG A 164 9.09 27.54 2.84
C ARG A 164 7.64 27.13 2.75
N ASN A 165 6.99 26.67 3.72
CA ASN A 165 5.56 26.39 3.77
C ASN A 165 5.24 25.37 4.88
N GLY A 166 4.96 25.84 6.08
CA GLY A 166 4.63 25.00 7.23
C GLY A 166 3.45 24.04 6.95
N ARG A 167 2.50 24.47 6.11
CA ARG A 167 1.35 23.63 5.72
C ARG A 167 1.77 22.38 4.95
N ARG A 168 2.74 22.49 4.02
CA ARG A 168 3.27 21.33 3.26
C ARG A 168 4.13 20.43 4.15
N ALA A 169 4.90 21.01 5.08
CA ALA A 169 5.65 20.21 6.05
C ALA A 169 4.69 19.41 6.94
N LEU A 170 3.65 20.05 7.48
CA LEU A 170 2.62 19.39 8.28
C LEU A 170 1.92 18.27 7.49
N ALA A 171 1.53 18.54 6.25
CA ALA A 171 0.90 17.54 5.38
C ALA A 171 1.77 16.29 5.19
N ASN A 172 3.07 16.46 4.95
CA ASN A 172 4.00 15.34 4.81
C ASN A 172 4.18 14.55 6.12
N VAL A 173 4.18 15.23 7.27
CA VAL A 173 4.19 14.55 8.57
C VAL A 173 2.92 13.72 8.77
N ILE A 174 1.76 14.28 8.45
CA ILE A 174 0.47 13.56 8.54
C ILE A 174 0.47 12.34 7.62
N ILE A 175 0.97 12.46 6.38
CA ILE A 175 1.11 11.32 5.46
C ILE A 175 2.05 10.25 6.07
N ALA A 176 3.20 10.65 6.63
CA ALA A 176 4.12 9.73 7.28
C ALA A 176 3.47 8.98 8.45
N ILE A 177 2.69 9.67 9.28
CA ILE A 177 1.92 9.06 10.37
C ILE A 177 0.94 8.03 9.82
N GLY A 178 0.20 8.36 8.75
CA GLY A 178 -0.72 7.42 8.12
C GLY A 178 -0.02 6.15 7.60
N VAL A 179 1.14 6.30 6.96
CA VAL A 179 1.97 5.16 6.51
C VAL A 179 2.44 4.32 7.69
N LEU A 180 2.88 4.93 8.79
CA LEU A 180 3.30 4.23 10.01
C LEU A 180 2.16 3.43 10.64
N ILE A 181 0.94 3.97 10.65
CA ILE A 181 -0.25 3.27 11.17
C ILE A 181 -0.52 2.02 10.33
N VAL A 182 -0.53 2.12 8.99
CA VAL A 182 -0.72 0.96 8.10
C VAL A 182 0.38 -0.08 8.30
N ALA A 183 1.64 0.35 8.35
CA ALA A 183 2.78 -0.53 8.54
C ALA A 183 2.72 -1.26 9.91
N ALA A 184 2.35 -0.55 10.98
CA ALA A 184 2.20 -1.13 12.31
C ALA A 184 1.07 -2.17 12.33
N GLY A 185 -0.08 -1.90 11.68
CA GLY A 185 -1.18 -2.85 11.53
C GLY A 185 -0.76 -4.12 10.79
N GLY A 186 -0.03 -3.98 9.69
CA GLY A 186 0.54 -5.10 8.94
C GLY A 186 1.49 -5.94 9.80
N THR A 187 2.41 -5.31 10.51
CA THR A 187 3.36 -5.98 11.40
C THR A 187 2.64 -6.71 12.54
N ALA A 188 1.67 -6.05 13.19
CA ALA A 188 0.88 -6.65 14.26
C ALA A 188 0.14 -7.91 13.79
N THR A 189 -0.42 -7.89 12.57
CA THR A 189 -1.09 -9.05 11.97
C THR A 189 -0.09 -10.17 11.68
N PHE A 190 1.12 -9.86 11.21
CA PHE A 190 2.19 -10.86 11.04
C PHE A 190 2.59 -11.52 12.35
N THR A 191 2.57 -10.80 13.47
CA THR A 191 2.87 -11.34 14.81
C THR A 191 1.71 -12.06 15.46
N GLY A 192 0.50 -12.02 14.86
CA GLY A 192 -0.66 -12.80 15.28
C GLY A 192 -1.84 -12.02 15.85
N ALA A 193 -1.80 -10.70 15.85
CA ALA A 193 -2.93 -9.87 16.24
C ALA A 193 -4.00 -9.90 15.14
N SER A 194 -5.14 -10.56 15.39
CA SER A 194 -6.26 -10.62 14.45
C SER A 194 -7.12 -9.35 14.54
N GLY A 195 -7.64 -8.90 13.38
CA GLY A 195 -8.60 -7.79 13.29
C GLY A 195 -7.99 -6.38 13.40
N VAL A 196 -6.69 -6.25 13.63
CA VAL A 196 -5.99 -4.96 13.74
C VAL A 196 -5.73 -4.37 12.36
N LEU A 197 -5.50 -5.22 11.35
CA LEU A 197 -5.12 -4.81 9.99
C LEU A 197 -6.16 -3.88 9.36
N GLU A 198 -7.43 -4.24 9.43
CA GLU A 198 -8.51 -3.48 8.80
C GLU A 198 -8.68 -2.10 9.44
N ALA A 199 -8.64 -2.04 10.76
CA ALA A 199 -8.72 -0.77 11.48
C ALA A 199 -7.50 0.11 11.16
N ALA A 200 -6.30 -0.45 11.18
CA ALA A 200 -5.07 0.25 10.84
C ALA A 200 -5.07 0.73 9.38
N ASN A 201 -5.55 -0.08 8.45
CA ASN A 201 -5.66 0.28 7.03
C ASN A 201 -6.64 1.44 6.85
N LEU A 202 -7.84 1.37 7.44
CA LEU A 202 -8.82 2.44 7.34
C LEU A 202 -8.32 3.75 7.96
N VAL A 203 -7.83 3.69 9.19
CA VAL A 203 -7.35 4.89 9.90
C VAL A 203 -6.12 5.46 9.20
N GLY A 204 -5.12 4.64 8.90
CA GLY A 204 -3.88 5.08 8.27
C GLY A 204 -4.12 5.69 6.88
N LEU A 205 -4.95 5.05 6.05
CA LEU A 205 -5.32 5.57 4.74
C LEU A 205 -6.10 6.88 4.83
N SER A 206 -7.03 7.00 5.78
CA SER A 206 -7.79 8.25 6.01
C SER A 206 -6.88 9.38 6.46
N VAL A 207 -5.91 9.11 7.34
CA VAL A 207 -4.89 10.07 7.76
C VAL A 207 -4.01 10.49 6.57
N MET A 208 -3.56 9.54 5.74
CA MET A 208 -2.80 9.86 4.52
C MET A 208 -3.62 10.75 3.58
N PHE A 209 -4.89 10.45 3.40
CA PHE A 209 -5.77 11.23 2.53
C PHE A 209 -6.01 12.64 3.07
N ALA A 210 -6.22 12.79 4.37
CA ALA A 210 -6.31 14.11 5.01
C ALA A 210 -5.03 14.93 4.81
N GLY A 211 -3.85 14.32 5.00
CA GLY A 211 -2.55 14.95 4.73
C GLY A 211 -2.41 15.39 3.26
N PHE A 212 -2.86 14.55 2.32
CA PHE A 212 -2.83 14.86 0.90
C PHE A 212 -3.74 16.05 0.54
N LEU A 213 -4.94 16.13 1.10
CA LEU A 213 -5.86 17.26 0.89
C LEU A 213 -5.33 18.59 1.43
N LEU A 214 -4.43 18.56 2.42
CA LEU A 214 -3.77 19.77 2.93
C LEU A 214 -2.73 20.34 1.94
N ILE A 215 -2.26 19.58 0.96
CA ILE A 215 -1.28 20.04 -0.03
C ILE A 215 -1.96 20.77 -1.20
N GLY A 216 -3.16 20.32 -1.58
CA GLY A 216 -3.99 20.94 -2.62
C GLY A 216 -4.69 22.13 -2.08
#